data_e89db2a766b2efd1acedca44bddb9e05
#
_entry.id   e89db2a766b2efd1acedca44bddb9e05
#
_cell.length_a   1.000
_cell.length_b   1.000
_cell.length_c   1.000
_cell.angle_alpha   90.00
_cell.angle_beta   90.00
_cell.angle_gamma   90.00
#
_symmetry.space_group_name_H-M   'P 1'
#
loop_
_entity.id
_entity.type
_entity.pdbx_description
1 polymer ?
#
loop_
_entity_poly.entity_id
_entity_poly.type
_entity_poly.pdbx_seq_one_letter_code
_entity_poly.pdbx_strand_id
1 'polypeptide(L)'
;MGEHVLPGNPPIQLTLRHSARARRISLRVSSLDGRVTLTLPPGVRESEALAFARDKEGWLRTHLASHPGTLDVRHGTELPVEGRPLVIAAGTGRSVRAEAGRLLVPGAEADCAARLRGWLRALARTRLAQASDRYAAVLGRPYAGLAVRDTRSRWGSCSARGTLSYSWRLVMAPPEVLDYVAAHEVAHLEEMNHSRAFWAVVERLHGPFDGPRRWLRRNGPTLHRYRF
;
A
#
# COMPACT_ATOMS: atom_id res chain seq x y z
N MET A 1 3.96 -18.49 -16.68
CA MET A 1 2.92 -17.44 -16.60
C MET A 1 2.61 -17.04 -18.03
N GLY A 2 1.35 -17.10 -18.45
CA GLY A 2 0.91 -16.66 -19.78
C GLY A 2 0.18 -15.33 -19.68
N GLU A 3 0.28 -14.51 -20.72
CA GLU A 3 -0.54 -13.30 -20.86
C GLU A 3 -1.62 -13.59 -21.90
N HIS A 4 -2.82 -13.12 -21.64
CA HIS A 4 -3.97 -13.25 -22.53
C HIS A 4 -4.78 -11.98 -22.53
N VAL A 5 -5.48 -11.70 -23.63
CA VAL A 5 -6.32 -10.51 -23.77
C VAL A 5 -7.77 -10.94 -23.97
N LEU A 6 -8.67 -10.49 -23.09
CA LEU A 6 -10.10 -10.54 -23.39
C LEU A 6 -10.44 -9.37 -24.32
N PRO A 7 -10.99 -9.65 -25.51
CA PRO A 7 -11.38 -8.60 -26.44
C PRO A 7 -12.51 -7.76 -25.87
N GLY A 8 -12.63 -6.50 -26.33
CA GLY A 8 -13.66 -5.56 -25.90
C GLY A 8 -13.12 -4.14 -25.85
N ASN A 9 -13.91 -3.19 -25.39
CA ASN A 9 -13.52 -1.78 -25.29
C ASN A 9 -13.66 -1.27 -23.85
N PRO A 10 -12.53 -1.00 -23.16
CA PRO A 10 -11.15 -1.37 -23.54
C PRO A 10 -10.88 -2.88 -23.42
N PRO A 11 -9.84 -3.42 -24.08
CA PRO A 11 -9.45 -4.81 -23.91
C PRO A 11 -8.91 -5.05 -22.48
N ILE A 12 -9.16 -6.24 -21.93
CA ILE A 12 -8.74 -6.59 -20.57
C ILE A 12 -7.53 -7.53 -20.64
N GLN A 13 -6.39 -7.10 -20.08
CA GLN A 13 -5.19 -7.93 -19.95
C GLN A 13 -5.36 -8.92 -18.80
N LEU A 14 -5.17 -10.22 -19.07
CA LEU A 14 -5.21 -11.29 -18.08
C LEU A 14 -3.81 -11.87 -17.89
N THR A 15 -3.40 -12.04 -16.66
CA THR A 15 -2.22 -12.83 -16.29
C THR A 15 -2.67 -14.21 -15.85
N LEU A 16 -2.33 -15.26 -16.62
CA LEU A 16 -2.61 -16.66 -16.27
C LEU A 16 -1.55 -17.18 -15.30
N ARG A 17 -2.00 -17.79 -14.23
CA ARG A 17 -1.15 -18.38 -13.20
C ARG A 17 -1.61 -19.81 -12.85
N HIS A 18 -0.79 -20.81 -13.13
CA HIS A 18 -1.00 -22.17 -12.62
C HIS A 18 -0.60 -22.27 -11.15
N SER A 19 -1.40 -22.93 -10.33
CA SER A 19 -1.13 -23.10 -8.91
C SER A 19 -1.52 -24.50 -8.46
N ALA A 20 -0.54 -25.31 -8.04
CA ALA A 20 -0.75 -26.64 -7.49
C ALA A 20 -1.63 -26.64 -6.20
N ARG A 21 -1.72 -25.51 -5.52
CA ARG A 21 -2.54 -25.34 -4.30
C ARG A 21 -3.97 -24.89 -4.59
N ALA A 22 -4.24 -24.42 -5.81
CA ALA A 22 -5.59 -23.99 -6.18
C ALA A 22 -6.51 -25.21 -6.33
N ARG A 23 -7.71 -25.14 -5.79
CA ARG A 23 -8.76 -26.20 -5.90
C ARG A 23 -9.85 -25.84 -6.91
N ARG A 24 -9.88 -24.59 -7.39
CA ARG A 24 -10.86 -24.07 -8.36
C ARG A 24 -10.25 -22.93 -9.18
N ILE A 25 -10.80 -22.68 -10.35
CA ILE A 25 -10.50 -21.46 -11.12
C ILE A 25 -10.86 -20.25 -10.26
N SER A 26 -9.99 -19.27 -10.21
CA SER A 26 -10.26 -18.02 -9.53
C SER A 26 -9.78 -16.81 -10.33
N LEU A 27 -10.58 -15.76 -10.32
CA LEU A 27 -10.33 -14.49 -10.98
C LEU A 27 -10.14 -13.42 -9.90
N ARG A 28 -9.07 -12.65 -10.01
CA ARG A 28 -8.76 -11.59 -9.06
C ARG A 28 -8.37 -10.31 -9.79
N VAL A 29 -9.00 -9.22 -9.44
CA VAL A 29 -8.55 -7.86 -9.80
C VAL A 29 -7.73 -7.31 -8.65
N SER A 30 -6.52 -6.88 -8.93
CA SER A 30 -5.64 -6.24 -7.94
C SER A 30 -6.17 -4.83 -7.66
N SER A 31 -6.45 -4.54 -6.40
CA SER A 31 -6.85 -3.20 -5.97
C SER A 31 -5.72 -2.17 -6.03
N LEU A 32 -4.48 -2.60 -6.27
CA LEU A 32 -3.30 -1.74 -6.27
C LEU A 32 -2.97 -1.19 -7.66
N ASP A 33 -3.14 -2.01 -8.70
CA ASP A 33 -2.70 -1.71 -10.07
C ASP A 33 -3.70 -2.18 -11.15
N GLY A 34 -4.89 -2.64 -10.74
CA GLY A 34 -5.90 -3.13 -11.67
C GLY A 34 -5.54 -4.44 -12.39
N ARG A 35 -4.41 -5.07 -12.09
CA ARG A 35 -3.99 -6.31 -12.75
C ARG A 35 -5.01 -7.41 -12.51
N VAL A 36 -5.45 -8.04 -13.61
CA VAL A 36 -6.35 -9.19 -13.55
C VAL A 36 -5.54 -10.47 -13.59
N THR A 37 -5.67 -11.28 -12.55
CA THR A 37 -5.01 -12.60 -12.46
C THR A 37 -6.05 -13.70 -12.49
N LEU A 38 -5.92 -14.62 -13.46
CA LEU A 38 -6.70 -15.83 -13.59
C LEU A 38 -5.84 -17.01 -13.08
N THR A 39 -6.25 -17.62 -11.96
CA THR A 39 -5.51 -18.74 -11.37
C THR A 39 -6.19 -20.06 -11.73
N LEU A 40 -5.40 -20.99 -12.27
CA LEU A 40 -5.82 -22.30 -12.72
C LEU A 40 -5.32 -23.37 -11.74
N PRO A 41 -6.19 -24.31 -11.29
CA PRO A 41 -5.78 -25.51 -10.58
C PRO A 41 -5.14 -26.52 -11.54
N PRO A 42 -4.47 -27.57 -11.03
CA PRO A 42 -3.96 -28.65 -11.84
C PRO A 42 -5.08 -29.35 -12.65
N GLY A 43 -4.79 -29.73 -13.88
CA GLY A 43 -5.73 -30.47 -14.75
C GLY A 43 -6.77 -29.59 -15.47
N VAL A 44 -6.91 -28.32 -15.16
CA VAL A 44 -7.80 -27.41 -15.87
C VAL A 44 -7.12 -26.85 -17.12
N ARG A 45 -7.78 -26.94 -18.27
CA ARG A 45 -7.29 -26.39 -19.54
C ARG A 45 -7.42 -24.87 -19.57
N GLU A 46 -6.48 -24.20 -20.22
CA GLU A 46 -6.53 -22.74 -20.36
C GLU A 46 -7.81 -22.25 -21.04
N SER A 47 -8.32 -23.00 -22.03
CA SER A 47 -9.58 -22.69 -22.72
C SER A 47 -10.78 -22.63 -21.78
N GLU A 48 -10.85 -23.52 -20.80
CA GLU A 48 -11.91 -23.56 -19.77
C GLU A 48 -11.78 -22.35 -18.83
N ALA A 49 -10.56 -22.04 -18.40
CA ALA A 49 -10.31 -20.87 -17.54
C ALA A 49 -10.62 -19.54 -18.27
N LEU A 50 -10.31 -19.45 -19.57
CA LEU A 50 -10.65 -18.29 -20.39
C LEU A 50 -12.15 -18.16 -20.62
N ALA A 51 -12.89 -19.28 -20.78
CA ALA A 51 -14.35 -19.27 -20.84
C ALA A 51 -14.96 -18.74 -19.53
N PHE A 52 -14.43 -19.19 -18.38
CA PHE A 52 -14.83 -18.63 -17.08
C PHE A 52 -14.54 -17.12 -16.96
N ALA A 53 -13.41 -16.65 -17.47
CA ALA A 53 -13.08 -15.22 -17.44
C ALA A 53 -14.03 -14.41 -18.33
N ARG A 54 -14.45 -14.94 -19.50
CA ARG A 54 -15.47 -14.30 -20.37
C ARG A 54 -16.83 -14.25 -19.68
N ASP A 55 -17.26 -15.31 -19.02
CA ASP A 55 -18.51 -15.32 -18.24
C ASP A 55 -18.52 -14.23 -17.15
N LYS A 56 -17.37 -13.91 -16.59
CA LYS A 56 -17.19 -12.86 -15.57
C LYS A 56 -16.76 -11.49 -16.13
N GLU A 57 -16.84 -11.29 -17.44
CA GLU A 57 -16.39 -10.04 -18.07
C GLU A 57 -17.12 -8.80 -17.53
N GLY A 58 -18.44 -8.85 -17.35
CA GLY A 58 -19.20 -7.74 -16.79
C GLY A 58 -18.72 -7.35 -15.38
N TRP A 59 -18.47 -8.35 -14.54
CA TRP A 59 -17.91 -8.14 -13.22
C TRP A 59 -16.50 -7.52 -13.29
N LEU A 60 -15.63 -8.01 -14.18
CA LEU A 60 -14.30 -7.45 -14.40
C LEU A 60 -14.36 -5.99 -14.80
N ARG A 61 -15.21 -5.64 -15.78
CA ARG A 61 -15.35 -4.26 -16.27
C ARG A 61 -15.83 -3.32 -15.18
N THR A 62 -16.81 -3.72 -14.39
CA THR A 62 -17.29 -2.93 -13.24
C THR A 62 -16.16 -2.65 -12.23
N HIS A 63 -15.36 -3.68 -11.89
CA HIS A 63 -14.26 -3.54 -10.94
C HIS A 63 -13.09 -2.72 -11.51
N LEU A 64 -12.77 -2.87 -12.79
CA LEU A 64 -11.73 -2.10 -13.46
C LEU A 64 -12.14 -0.62 -13.65
N ALA A 65 -13.40 -0.35 -13.95
CA ALA A 65 -13.92 1.02 -14.05
C ALA A 65 -13.87 1.77 -12.69
N SER A 66 -14.06 1.06 -11.60
CA SER A 66 -13.93 1.62 -10.24
C SER A 66 -12.49 1.75 -9.76
N HIS A 67 -11.52 1.20 -10.51
CA HIS A 67 -10.11 1.30 -10.14
C HIS A 67 -9.57 2.71 -10.45
N PRO A 68 -8.95 3.40 -9.48
CA PRO A 68 -8.57 4.82 -9.61
C PRO A 68 -7.42 5.07 -10.61
N GLY A 69 -7.01 4.09 -11.41
CA GLY A 69 -5.90 4.21 -12.35
C GLY A 69 -4.55 4.50 -11.68
N THR A 70 -3.48 4.52 -12.46
CA THR A 70 -2.16 4.94 -12.02
C THR A 70 -1.94 6.41 -12.36
N LEU A 71 -1.22 7.15 -11.50
CA LEU A 71 -0.81 8.54 -11.72
C LEU A 71 0.71 8.61 -11.71
N ASP A 72 1.29 9.11 -12.78
CA ASP A 72 2.72 9.44 -12.82
C ASP A 72 2.98 10.69 -11.97
N VAL A 73 3.95 10.60 -11.11
CA VAL A 73 4.35 11.68 -10.22
C VAL A 73 5.21 12.68 -10.99
N ARG A 74 4.64 13.87 -11.27
CA ARG A 74 5.27 14.98 -12.00
C ARG A 74 4.74 16.32 -11.52
N HIS A 75 5.27 17.42 -12.00
CA HIS A 75 4.72 18.75 -11.72
C HIS A 75 3.24 18.82 -12.11
N GLY A 76 2.44 19.47 -11.27
CA GLY A 76 0.98 19.55 -11.40
C GLY A 76 0.21 18.36 -10.82
N THR A 77 0.88 17.23 -10.51
CA THR A 77 0.21 16.09 -9.85
C THR A 77 -0.12 16.45 -8.40
N GLU A 78 -1.35 16.17 -7.98
CA GLU A 78 -1.76 16.25 -6.58
C GLU A 78 -1.36 14.95 -5.86
N LEU A 79 -0.65 15.09 -4.74
CA LEU A 79 -0.15 13.98 -3.92
C LEU A 79 -0.52 14.21 -2.46
N PRO A 80 -1.15 13.25 -1.76
CA PRO A 80 -1.38 13.38 -0.33
C PRO A 80 -0.09 13.19 0.46
N VAL A 81 0.14 14.05 1.43
CA VAL A 81 1.20 13.92 2.44
C VAL A 81 0.58 14.16 3.80
N GLU A 82 0.73 13.22 4.71
CA GLU A 82 0.09 13.25 6.03
C GLU A 82 -1.42 13.56 5.92
N GLY A 83 -2.08 12.94 4.93
CA GLY A 83 -3.51 13.09 4.66
C GLY A 83 -3.92 14.40 3.97
N ARG A 84 -3.00 15.32 3.73
CA ARG A 84 -3.27 16.61 3.09
C ARG A 84 -2.90 16.56 1.61
N PRO A 85 -3.79 16.93 0.69
CA PRO A 85 -3.46 17.03 -0.73
C PRO A 85 -2.50 18.20 -0.96
N LEU A 86 -1.38 17.94 -1.63
CA LEU A 86 -0.37 18.93 -1.99
C LEU A 86 -0.07 18.83 -3.48
N VAL A 87 0.00 19.97 -4.18
CA VAL A 87 0.32 20.01 -5.60
C VAL A 87 1.84 20.06 -5.79
N ILE A 88 2.38 19.16 -6.59
CA ILE A 88 3.81 19.13 -6.90
C ILE A 88 4.14 20.28 -7.84
N ALA A 89 5.14 21.09 -7.46
CA ALA A 89 5.60 22.22 -8.24
C ALA A 89 7.13 22.29 -8.28
N ALA A 90 7.66 22.95 -9.29
CA ALA A 90 9.08 23.26 -9.33
C ALA A 90 9.48 24.12 -8.14
N GLY A 91 10.62 23.82 -7.55
CA GLY A 91 11.17 24.54 -6.40
C GLY A 91 12.63 24.90 -6.61
N THR A 92 13.15 25.74 -5.73
CA THR A 92 14.56 26.14 -5.68
C THR A 92 15.25 25.52 -4.46
N GLY A 93 16.58 25.51 -4.45
CA GLY A 93 17.37 24.98 -3.34
C GLY A 93 17.76 23.52 -3.50
N ARG A 94 18.03 22.81 -2.38
CA ARG A 94 18.61 21.46 -2.39
C ARG A 94 17.62 20.36 -1.98
N SER A 95 16.58 20.67 -1.25
CA SER A 95 15.65 19.70 -0.67
C SER A 95 14.20 19.99 -1.02
N VAL A 96 13.38 18.94 -1.08
CA VAL A 96 11.92 19.06 -1.21
C VAL A 96 11.35 19.73 0.03
N ARG A 97 10.39 20.63 -0.16
CA ARG A 97 9.70 21.36 0.92
C ARG A 97 8.20 21.34 0.69
N ALA A 98 7.45 21.20 1.77
CA ALA A 98 5.99 21.39 1.76
C ALA A 98 5.69 22.80 2.24
N GLU A 99 5.07 23.63 1.42
CA GLU A 99 4.79 25.02 1.69
C GLU A 99 3.52 25.48 0.96
N ALA A 100 2.63 26.18 1.66
CA ALA A 100 1.43 26.78 1.09
C ALA A 100 0.60 25.83 0.19
N GLY A 101 0.39 24.59 0.61
CA GLY A 101 -0.38 23.61 -0.17
C GLY A 101 0.37 22.99 -1.35
N ARG A 102 1.68 23.23 -1.46
CA ARG A 102 2.53 22.72 -2.54
C ARG A 102 3.68 21.86 -2.02
N LEU A 103 4.15 20.96 -2.87
CA LEU A 103 5.41 20.24 -2.73
C LEU A 103 6.42 20.84 -3.71
N LEU A 104 7.29 21.69 -3.21
CA LEU A 104 8.33 22.35 -3.99
C LEU A 104 9.49 21.37 -4.18
N VAL A 105 9.69 20.90 -5.40
CA VAL A 105 10.72 19.93 -5.76
C VAL A 105 11.80 20.62 -6.60
N PRO A 106 13.05 20.75 -6.09
CA PRO A 106 14.15 21.35 -6.85
C PRO A 106 14.69 20.39 -7.91
N GLY A 107 15.31 20.95 -8.96
CA GLY A 107 15.97 20.22 -10.03
C GLY A 107 15.11 20.03 -11.28
N ALA A 108 15.59 19.19 -12.19
CA ALA A 108 14.89 18.91 -13.44
C ALA A 108 13.60 18.10 -13.20
N GLU A 109 12.61 18.29 -14.06
CA GLU A 109 11.33 17.56 -13.97
C GLU A 109 11.52 16.03 -14.08
N ALA A 110 12.47 15.58 -14.88
CA ALA A 110 12.80 14.16 -15.02
C ALA A 110 13.23 13.52 -13.67
N ASP A 111 13.80 14.30 -12.74
CA ASP A 111 14.22 13.83 -11.41
C ASP A 111 13.13 13.96 -10.36
N CYS A 112 12.03 14.64 -10.68
CA CYS A 112 10.98 15.01 -9.73
C CYS A 112 10.47 13.81 -8.93
N ALA A 113 10.06 12.74 -9.61
CA ALA A 113 9.53 11.54 -8.99
C ALA A 113 10.55 10.88 -8.04
N ALA A 114 11.80 10.74 -8.48
CA ALA A 114 12.87 10.12 -7.69
C ALA A 114 13.19 10.92 -6.42
N ARG A 115 13.31 12.26 -6.55
CA ARG A 115 13.57 13.18 -5.42
C ARG A 115 12.44 13.15 -4.42
N LEU A 116 11.20 13.21 -4.91
CA LEU A 116 10.02 13.19 -4.05
C LEU A 116 9.87 11.85 -3.32
N ARG A 117 10.10 10.73 -4.01
CA ARG A 117 10.14 9.41 -3.37
C ARG A 117 11.20 9.32 -2.27
N GLY A 118 12.39 9.86 -2.50
CA GLY A 118 13.46 9.93 -1.49
C GLY A 118 13.02 10.71 -0.26
N TRP A 119 12.45 11.88 -0.46
CA TRP A 119 11.94 12.75 0.61
C TRP A 119 10.80 12.08 1.40
N LEU A 120 9.81 11.49 0.72
CA LEU A 120 8.70 10.78 1.38
C LEU A 120 9.20 9.59 2.21
N ARG A 121 10.20 8.85 1.72
CA ARG A 121 10.80 7.75 2.49
C ARG A 121 11.53 8.23 3.74
N ALA A 122 12.23 9.35 3.65
CA ALA A 122 12.89 9.96 4.81
C ALA A 122 11.85 10.44 5.83
N LEU A 123 10.81 11.14 5.38
CA LEU A 123 9.72 11.60 6.23
C LEU A 123 8.99 10.42 6.89
N ALA A 124 8.67 9.37 6.12
CA ALA A 124 8.04 8.15 6.64
C ALA A 124 8.91 7.48 7.71
N ARG A 125 10.23 7.39 7.49
CA ARG A 125 11.15 6.83 8.47
C ARG A 125 11.13 7.61 9.78
N THR A 126 11.16 8.94 9.72
CA THR A 126 11.10 9.81 10.90
C THR A 126 9.78 9.61 11.65
N ARG A 127 8.63 9.68 10.97
CA ARG A 127 7.33 9.54 11.61
C ARG A 127 7.10 8.16 12.22
N LEU A 128 7.46 7.11 11.48
CA LEU A 128 7.31 5.73 11.95
C LEU A 128 8.25 5.41 13.12
N ALA A 129 9.48 5.93 13.10
CA ALA A 129 10.40 5.77 14.23
C ALA A 129 9.82 6.46 15.48
N GLN A 130 9.41 7.74 15.36
CA GLN A 130 8.81 8.49 16.46
C GLN A 130 7.58 7.78 17.06
N ALA A 131 6.69 7.25 16.20
CA ALA A 131 5.52 6.52 16.66
C ALA A 131 5.90 5.18 17.33
N SER A 132 6.80 4.42 16.71
CA SER A 132 7.27 3.13 17.25
C SER A 132 7.98 3.29 18.58
N ASP A 133 8.84 4.32 18.73
CA ASP A 133 9.55 4.62 19.97
C ASP A 133 8.59 4.93 21.12
N ARG A 134 7.56 5.75 20.86
CA ARG A 134 6.51 6.04 21.86
C ARG A 134 5.80 4.79 22.32
N TYR A 135 5.36 3.95 21.38
CA TYR A 135 4.61 2.72 21.72
C TYR A 135 5.49 1.65 22.36
N ALA A 136 6.74 1.51 21.92
CA ALA A 136 7.69 0.60 22.53
C ALA A 136 8.00 0.99 23.99
N ALA A 137 8.11 2.30 24.27
CA ALA A 137 8.28 2.81 25.63
C ALA A 137 7.05 2.51 26.52
N VAL A 138 5.82 2.72 26.02
CA VAL A 138 4.59 2.40 26.74
C VAL A 138 4.46 0.89 26.98
N LEU A 139 4.87 0.07 26.00
CA LEU A 139 4.85 -1.39 26.10
C LEU A 139 5.95 -1.92 27.05
N GLY A 140 7.02 -1.15 27.28
CA GLY A 140 8.19 -1.60 28.02
C GLY A 140 9.03 -2.64 27.28
N ARG A 141 8.92 -2.72 25.94
CA ARG A 141 9.64 -3.68 25.11
C ARG A 141 10.33 -2.96 23.92
N PRO A 142 11.67 -2.95 23.86
CA PRO A 142 12.39 -2.38 22.73
C PRO A 142 12.24 -3.26 21.48
N TYR A 143 12.19 -2.64 20.30
CA TYR A 143 12.32 -3.34 19.04
C TYR A 143 13.78 -3.43 18.58
N ALA A 144 14.14 -4.47 17.83
CA ALA A 144 15.52 -4.73 17.39
C ALA A 144 15.98 -3.82 16.24
N GLY A 145 15.05 -3.26 15.46
CA GLY A 145 15.36 -2.37 14.35
C GLY A 145 14.14 -1.97 13.56
N LEU A 146 14.26 -0.92 12.74
CA LEU A 146 13.18 -0.40 11.91
C LEU A 146 13.63 -0.25 10.46
N ALA A 147 12.85 -0.83 9.54
CA ALA A 147 13.06 -0.75 8.11
C ALA A 147 11.84 -0.12 7.40
N VAL A 148 12.10 0.72 6.40
CA VAL A 148 11.06 1.32 5.56
C VAL A 148 11.23 0.81 4.13
N ARG A 149 10.16 0.20 3.59
CA ARG A 149 10.16 -0.52 2.31
C ARG A 149 9.01 -0.03 1.40
N ASP A 150 8.97 -0.46 0.16
CA ASP A 150 7.82 -0.27 -0.76
C ASP A 150 7.05 -1.60 -0.89
N THR A 151 6.40 -2.02 0.19
CA THR A 151 5.61 -3.26 0.21
C THR A 151 4.22 -3.03 -0.35
N ARG A 152 3.76 -3.95 -1.19
CA ARG A 152 2.42 -3.90 -1.82
C ARG A 152 1.38 -4.75 -1.09
N SER A 153 1.80 -5.81 -0.39
CA SER A 153 0.90 -6.81 0.21
C SER A 153 0.56 -6.54 1.68
N ARG A 154 1.28 -5.63 2.33
CA ARG A 154 1.10 -5.31 3.75
C ARG A 154 1.61 -3.90 4.06
N TRP A 155 1.06 -3.26 5.08
CA TRP A 155 1.45 -1.93 5.52
C TRP A 155 2.59 -1.95 6.54
N GLY A 156 2.62 -3.01 7.35
CA GLY A 156 3.68 -3.25 8.31
C GLY A 156 3.93 -4.75 8.52
N SER A 157 4.94 -5.08 9.29
CA SER A 157 5.22 -6.39 9.84
C SER A 157 6.23 -6.30 10.98
N CYS A 158 6.05 -7.13 12.01
CA CYS A 158 7.04 -7.39 13.04
C CYS A 158 7.58 -8.82 12.85
N SER A 159 8.90 -8.97 12.85
CA SER A 159 9.51 -10.30 12.81
C SER A 159 9.60 -10.91 14.22
N ALA A 160 9.76 -12.24 14.31
CA ALA A 160 9.98 -12.93 15.59
C ALA A 160 11.23 -12.42 16.36
N ARG A 161 12.15 -11.73 15.67
CA ARG A 161 13.32 -11.10 16.29
C ARG A 161 13.06 -9.64 16.69
N GLY A 162 11.82 -9.17 16.63
CA GLY A 162 11.45 -7.79 16.99
C GLY A 162 11.88 -6.73 15.96
N THR A 163 12.16 -7.08 14.70
CA THR A 163 12.41 -6.08 13.66
C THR A 163 11.09 -5.61 13.05
N LEU A 164 10.84 -4.31 13.13
CA LEU A 164 9.68 -3.64 12.54
C LEU A 164 9.98 -3.28 11.08
N SER A 165 9.03 -3.51 10.20
CA SER A 165 9.14 -3.12 8.79
C SER A 165 7.85 -2.47 8.34
N TYR A 166 7.92 -1.33 7.65
CA TYR A 166 6.76 -0.52 7.25
C TYR A 166 6.81 -0.12 5.78
N SER A 167 5.65 0.07 5.18
CA SER A 167 5.53 0.74 3.89
C SER A 167 5.74 2.24 4.06
N TRP A 168 6.66 2.83 3.28
CA TRP A 168 6.86 4.29 3.30
C TRP A 168 5.60 5.05 2.85
N ARG A 169 4.72 4.40 2.08
CA ARG A 169 3.48 5.02 1.60
C ARG A 169 2.51 5.40 2.72
N LEU A 170 2.72 4.88 3.93
CA LEU A 170 1.95 5.28 5.11
C LEU A 170 2.03 6.78 5.41
N VAL A 171 3.12 7.46 5.04
CA VAL A 171 3.24 8.91 5.23
C VAL A 171 2.30 9.71 4.33
N MET A 172 1.73 9.09 3.31
CA MET A 172 0.71 9.69 2.45
C MET A 172 -0.69 9.63 3.08
N ALA A 173 -0.93 8.70 4.01
CA ALA A 173 -2.17 8.58 4.79
C ALA A 173 -2.27 9.68 5.87
N PRO A 174 -3.47 9.90 6.44
CA PRO A 174 -3.62 10.70 7.65
C PRO A 174 -2.71 10.21 8.78
N PRO A 175 -2.15 11.11 9.61
CA PRO A 175 -1.19 10.75 10.66
C PRO A 175 -1.70 9.66 11.61
N GLU A 176 -2.97 9.69 11.98
CA GLU A 176 -3.61 8.70 12.84
C GLU A 176 -3.61 7.29 12.25
N VAL A 177 -3.55 7.17 10.90
CA VAL A 177 -3.49 5.88 10.21
C VAL A 177 -2.08 5.30 10.28
N LEU A 178 -1.05 6.14 10.06
CA LEU A 178 0.35 5.75 10.25
C LEU A 178 0.59 5.35 11.70
N ASP A 179 0.06 6.13 12.63
CA ASP A 179 0.19 5.94 14.07
C ASP A 179 -0.44 4.60 14.51
N TYR A 180 -1.64 4.30 14.01
CA TYR A 180 -2.29 3.00 14.21
C TYR A 180 -1.44 1.82 13.71
N VAL A 181 -0.85 1.92 12.51
CA VAL A 181 -0.02 0.84 11.99
C VAL A 181 1.24 0.67 12.83
N ALA A 182 1.82 1.76 13.32
CA ALA A 182 2.97 1.68 14.24
C ALA A 182 2.60 0.96 15.55
N ALA A 183 1.46 1.31 16.17
CA ALA A 183 0.95 0.64 17.37
C ALA A 183 0.69 -0.86 17.12
N HIS A 184 0.12 -1.20 15.96
CA HIS A 184 -0.16 -2.58 15.54
C HIS A 184 1.12 -3.42 15.45
N GLU A 185 2.16 -2.90 14.81
CA GLU A 185 3.42 -3.64 14.66
C GLU A 185 4.21 -3.71 15.97
N VAL A 186 4.13 -2.68 16.81
CA VAL A 186 4.74 -2.70 18.15
C VAL A 186 4.01 -3.69 19.06
N ALA A 187 2.68 -3.82 18.96
CA ALA A 187 1.91 -4.81 19.73
C ALA A 187 2.40 -6.26 19.48
N HIS A 188 2.91 -6.54 18.27
CA HIS A 188 3.52 -7.84 17.96
C HIS A 188 4.79 -8.16 18.75
N LEU A 189 5.43 -7.19 19.41
CA LEU A 189 6.52 -7.47 20.35
C LEU A 189 6.04 -8.21 21.60
N GLU A 190 4.74 -8.14 21.92
CA GLU A 190 4.12 -8.86 23.04
C GLU A 190 3.31 -10.05 22.55
N GLU A 191 2.48 -9.87 21.51
CA GLU A 191 1.54 -10.86 20.99
C GLU A 191 1.73 -11.07 19.49
N MET A 192 2.32 -12.20 19.07
CA MET A 192 2.66 -12.47 17.65
C MET A 192 1.45 -12.81 16.78
N ASN A 193 0.34 -13.22 17.34
CA ASN A 193 -0.87 -13.57 16.61
C ASN A 193 -1.99 -12.54 16.87
N HIS A 194 -2.96 -12.43 15.96
CA HIS A 194 -4.08 -11.49 16.07
C HIS A 194 -5.22 -12.04 16.96
N SER A 195 -4.87 -12.56 18.12
CA SER A 195 -5.81 -13.04 19.14
C SER A 195 -6.57 -11.90 19.83
N ARG A 196 -7.48 -12.22 20.73
CA ARG A 196 -8.13 -11.20 21.59
C ARG A 196 -7.12 -10.45 22.45
N ALA A 197 -6.08 -11.14 22.94
CA ALA A 197 -5.00 -10.52 23.71
C ALA A 197 -4.24 -9.49 22.87
N PHE A 198 -3.89 -9.82 21.62
CA PHE A 198 -3.27 -8.88 20.69
C PHE A 198 -4.07 -7.57 20.51
N TRP A 199 -5.38 -7.71 20.27
CA TRP A 199 -6.22 -6.51 20.07
C TRP A 199 -6.37 -5.68 21.33
N ALA A 200 -6.34 -6.30 22.51
CA ALA A 200 -6.30 -5.59 23.80
C ALA A 200 -4.99 -4.80 23.96
N VAL A 201 -3.86 -5.34 23.50
CA VAL A 201 -2.58 -4.61 23.49
C VAL A 201 -2.64 -3.42 22.53
N VAL A 202 -3.17 -3.60 21.30
CA VAL A 202 -3.33 -2.50 20.33
C VAL A 202 -4.20 -1.38 20.94
N GLU A 203 -5.32 -1.73 21.57
CA GLU A 203 -6.22 -0.76 22.19
C GLU A 203 -5.55 -0.03 23.37
N ARG A 204 -4.77 -0.74 24.20
CA ARG A 204 -3.99 -0.16 25.27
C ARG A 204 -2.96 0.86 24.77
N LEU A 205 -2.31 0.58 23.63
CA LEU A 205 -1.27 1.43 23.05
C LEU A 205 -1.85 2.65 22.31
N HIS A 206 -2.80 2.42 21.41
CA HIS A 206 -3.32 3.42 20.48
C HIS A 206 -4.63 4.08 20.99
N GLY A 207 -5.43 3.37 21.78
CA GLY A 207 -6.83 3.71 22.04
C GLY A 207 -7.75 3.23 20.91
N PRO A 208 -8.86 3.91 20.62
CA PRO A 208 -9.80 3.50 19.56
C PRO A 208 -9.14 3.47 18.18
N PHE A 209 -9.09 2.31 17.55
CA PHE A 209 -8.40 2.09 16.29
C PHE A 209 -9.29 1.75 15.09
N ASP A 210 -10.59 1.60 15.28
CA ASP A 210 -11.52 1.22 14.22
C ASP A 210 -11.59 2.26 13.08
N GLY A 211 -11.49 3.54 13.39
CA GLY A 211 -11.45 4.62 12.40
C GLY A 211 -10.25 4.48 11.44
N PRO A 212 -9.01 4.55 11.95
CA PRO A 212 -7.79 4.36 11.17
C PRO A 212 -7.76 3.03 10.40
N ARG A 213 -8.19 1.94 11.03
CA ARG A 213 -8.28 0.61 10.41
C ARG A 213 -9.25 0.60 9.23
N ARG A 214 -10.45 1.17 9.39
CA ARG A 214 -11.43 1.30 8.28
C ARG A 214 -10.91 2.18 7.16
N TRP A 215 -10.28 3.30 7.50
CA TRP A 215 -9.67 4.20 6.52
C TRP A 215 -8.64 3.45 5.66
N LEU A 216 -7.69 2.74 6.29
CA LEU A 216 -6.63 2.00 5.62
C LEU A 216 -7.19 0.91 4.70
N ARG A 217 -8.26 0.27 5.11
CA ARG A 217 -8.94 -0.76 4.33
C ARG A 217 -9.64 -0.19 3.07
N ARG A 218 -10.21 1.02 3.18
CA ARG A 218 -10.93 1.69 2.08
C ARG A 218 -9.98 2.42 1.14
N ASN A 219 -9.05 3.18 1.69
CA ASN A 219 -8.23 4.15 0.97
C ASN A 219 -6.78 3.68 0.77
N GLY A 220 -6.30 2.70 1.56
CA GLY A 220 -4.94 2.20 1.43
C GLY A 220 -4.55 1.82 -0.01
N PRO A 221 -5.36 1.08 -0.76
CA PRO A 221 -5.05 0.75 -2.15
C PRO A 221 -4.78 1.99 -3.03
N THR A 222 -5.45 3.12 -2.79
CA THR A 222 -5.27 4.34 -3.58
C THR A 222 -3.89 4.97 -3.40
N LEU A 223 -3.19 4.72 -2.28
CA LEU A 223 -1.83 5.20 -2.06
C LEU A 223 -0.81 4.54 -3.00
N HIS A 224 -1.16 3.40 -3.57
CA HIS A 224 -0.32 2.70 -4.55
C HIS A 224 -0.52 3.16 -6.00
N ARG A 225 -1.52 4.02 -6.26
CA ARG A 225 -1.76 4.57 -7.61
C ARG A 225 -0.64 5.47 -8.10
N TYR A 226 0.10 6.09 -7.19
CA TYR A 226 1.19 7.01 -7.51
C TYR A 226 2.44 6.24 -7.95
N ARG A 227 2.89 6.49 -9.19
CA ARG A 227 4.06 5.89 -9.81
C ARG A 227 5.21 6.90 -9.79
N PHE A 228 6.23 6.57 -9.01
CA PHE A 228 7.44 7.39 -8.80
C PHE A 228 8.60 6.91 -9.66
#